data_345f98ae717721e8f7e1977006346ce9
#
_entry.id   345f98ae717721e8f7e1977006346ce9
#
_cell.length_a   1.000
_cell.length_b   1.000
_cell.length_c   1.000
_cell.angle_alpha   90.00
_cell.angle_beta   90.00
_cell.angle_gamma   90.00
#
_symmetry.space_group_name_H-M   'P 1'
#
loop_
_entity.id
_entity.type
_entity.pdbx_description
1 polymer ?
#
loop_
_entity_poly.entity_id
_entity_poly.type
_entity_poly.pdbx_seq_one_letter_code
_entity_poly.pdbx_strand_id
1 'polypeptide(L)'
;MKDIHIKPSTVRLLLPMLASELADGKATWTPDTVRSLRLAHVGGLPAQPHAPRVIVSRMAKGGVGKTTIIANLGSSLAMMGHKVLMVDGDPQASLTSMMGVDPMDEGIMHVGHLMHQCYMRQPVRIKDSIKPIYANGHLDLIPADITLVNVDSWLNGAVSRELLFARLLRENEAFLCRYEAILVDTAPATSVLTNALMLAGRELLAVVMLNGSSVKALRVLESNIAEINAAIPNLDMGIHIVANGWHGGYADCRQALDRLVKTHGDRLNENALPLSTSFRRQDSLLDGIPSGPVLEREPGSDSAASVAALARSLADRYRILLDGRFAGVSPDAALKGAANG
;
A
#
# COMPACT_ATOMS: atom_id res chain seq x y z
N MET A 1 -10.60 16.18 -4.22
CA MET A 1 -10.73 15.04 -5.15
C MET A 1 -10.17 15.46 -6.50
N LYS A 2 -9.25 14.66 -7.07
CA LYS A 2 -8.60 14.98 -8.36
C LYS A 2 -9.24 14.19 -9.50
N ASP A 3 -9.53 14.87 -10.61
CA ASP A 3 -9.82 14.22 -11.88
C ASP A 3 -8.50 13.92 -12.60
N ILE A 4 -8.11 12.66 -12.60
CA ILE A 4 -6.85 12.23 -13.18
C ILE A 4 -7.03 11.96 -14.68
N HIS A 5 -6.23 12.67 -15.46
CA HIS A 5 -6.12 12.49 -16.91
C HIS A 5 -4.80 11.78 -17.23
N ILE A 6 -4.90 10.54 -17.69
CA ILE A 6 -3.76 9.66 -17.95
C ILE A 6 -3.38 9.78 -19.42
N LYS A 7 -2.11 10.08 -19.70
CA LYS A 7 -1.60 10.13 -21.08
C LYS A 7 -1.53 8.70 -21.66
N PRO A 8 -1.74 8.51 -22.98
CA PRO A 8 -1.59 7.19 -23.61
C PRO A 8 -0.24 6.53 -23.34
N SER A 9 0.85 7.30 -23.30
CA SER A 9 2.18 6.80 -22.94
C SER A 9 2.24 6.22 -21.54
N THR A 10 1.55 6.83 -20.57
CA THR A 10 1.47 6.32 -19.19
C THR A 10 0.61 5.06 -19.11
N VAL A 11 -0.49 4.98 -19.87
CA VAL A 11 -1.31 3.75 -19.94
C VAL A 11 -0.49 2.61 -20.56
N ARG A 12 0.26 2.87 -21.64
CA ARG A 12 1.17 1.85 -22.25
C ARG A 12 2.24 1.40 -21.26
N LEU A 13 2.74 2.31 -20.44
CA LEU A 13 3.72 1.99 -19.39
C LEU A 13 3.11 1.11 -18.30
N LEU A 14 1.92 1.44 -17.83
CA LEU A 14 1.22 0.72 -16.77
C LEU A 14 0.62 -0.63 -17.25
N LEU A 15 0.10 -0.67 -18.46
CA LEU A 15 -0.63 -1.79 -19.02
C LEU A 15 -0.18 -2.09 -20.46
N PRO A 16 1.02 -2.67 -20.64
CA PRO A 16 1.55 -2.97 -21.99
C PRO A 16 0.61 -3.84 -22.83
N MET A 17 -0.19 -4.72 -22.21
CA MET A 17 -1.16 -5.57 -22.89
C MET A 17 -2.27 -4.80 -23.61
N LEU A 18 -2.56 -3.57 -23.20
CA LEU A 18 -3.56 -2.71 -23.82
C LEU A 18 -2.96 -1.78 -24.90
N ALA A 19 -1.67 -1.91 -25.20
CA ALA A 19 -0.98 -0.99 -26.11
C ALA A 19 -1.60 -0.95 -27.52
N SER A 20 -2.14 -2.07 -28.01
CA SER A 20 -2.81 -2.17 -29.32
C SER A 20 -4.19 -1.50 -29.36
N GLU A 21 -4.85 -1.38 -28.21
CA GLU A 21 -6.18 -0.79 -28.09
C GLU A 21 -6.13 0.74 -27.89
N LEU A 22 -4.95 1.24 -27.57
CA LEU A 22 -4.67 2.65 -27.44
C LEU A 22 -4.36 3.24 -28.83
N ALA A 23 -5.41 3.42 -29.65
CA ALA A 23 -5.26 4.07 -30.94
C ALA A 23 -4.54 5.42 -30.80
N ASP A 24 -3.77 5.81 -31.81
CA ASP A 24 -2.98 7.06 -31.86
C ASP A 24 -3.88 8.30 -31.98
N GLY A 25 -4.79 8.47 -31.07
CA GLY A 25 -5.73 9.57 -31.00
C GLY A 25 -5.54 10.39 -29.72
N LYS A 26 -5.95 11.64 -29.77
CA LYS A 26 -5.88 12.66 -28.71
C LYS A 26 -6.74 12.36 -27.45
N ALA A 27 -7.14 11.12 -27.22
CA ALA A 27 -7.98 10.77 -26.09
C ALA A 27 -7.18 10.80 -24.78
N THR A 28 -7.61 11.62 -23.85
CA THR A 28 -7.19 11.52 -22.46
C THR A 28 -7.92 10.34 -21.82
N TRP A 29 -7.18 9.53 -21.10
CA TRP A 29 -7.70 8.37 -20.38
C TRP A 29 -7.97 8.73 -18.93
N THR A 30 -9.03 8.21 -18.37
CA THR A 30 -9.32 8.28 -16.95
C THR A 30 -9.17 6.87 -16.33
N PRO A 31 -9.02 6.74 -15.00
CA PRO A 31 -9.04 5.42 -14.36
C PRO A 31 -10.28 4.60 -14.71
N ASP A 32 -11.46 5.24 -14.88
CA ASP A 32 -12.69 4.56 -15.30
C ASP A 32 -12.60 3.98 -16.71
N THR A 33 -12.06 4.74 -17.66
CA THR A 33 -11.88 4.26 -19.04
C THR A 33 -10.88 3.13 -19.11
N VAL A 34 -9.76 3.24 -18.35
CA VAL A 34 -8.77 2.17 -18.23
C VAL A 34 -9.39 0.92 -17.60
N ARG A 35 -10.21 1.08 -16.54
CA ARG A 35 -10.96 -0.01 -15.91
C ARG A 35 -11.90 -0.69 -16.89
N SER A 36 -12.67 0.07 -17.65
CA SER A 36 -13.61 -0.46 -18.64
C SER A 36 -12.93 -1.29 -19.71
N LEU A 37 -11.78 -0.83 -20.21
CA LEU A 37 -10.96 -1.60 -21.17
C LEU A 37 -10.43 -2.89 -20.56
N ARG A 38 -9.89 -2.84 -19.35
CA ARG A 38 -9.41 -4.05 -18.67
C ARG A 38 -10.53 -5.05 -18.46
N LEU A 39 -11.70 -4.59 -18.03
CA LEU A 39 -12.87 -5.46 -17.86
C LEU A 39 -13.31 -6.10 -19.17
N ALA A 40 -13.32 -5.35 -20.28
CA ALA A 40 -13.61 -5.91 -21.59
C ALA A 40 -12.58 -6.97 -21.99
N HIS A 41 -11.28 -6.72 -21.73
CA HIS A 41 -10.20 -7.64 -22.05
C HIS A 41 -10.27 -8.97 -21.27
N VAL A 42 -10.70 -8.92 -19.99
CA VAL A 42 -10.76 -10.10 -19.11
C VAL A 42 -12.13 -10.77 -19.04
N GLY A 43 -13.13 -10.26 -19.76
CA GLY A 43 -14.46 -10.87 -19.82
C GLY A 43 -15.41 -10.44 -18.71
N GLY A 44 -15.15 -9.34 -18.03
CA GLY A 44 -16.05 -8.73 -17.03
C GLY A 44 -15.57 -8.79 -15.58
N LEU A 45 -16.41 -8.32 -14.67
CA LEU A 45 -16.17 -8.39 -13.23
C LEU A 45 -16.38 -9.81 -12.70
N PRO A 46 -15.66 -10.19 -11.61
CA PRO A 46 -15.94 -11.44 -10.91
C PRO A 46 -17.40 -11.48 -10.44
N ALA A 47 -17.99 -12.66 -10.49
CA ALA A 47 -19.39 -12.89 -10.14
C ALA A 47 -19.72 -12.58 -8.66
N GLN A 48 -18.70 -12.57 -7.80
CA GLN A 48 -18.84 -12.24 -6.38
C GLN A 48 -17.78 -11.23 -5.95
N PRO A 49 -18.13 -10.26 -5.08
CA PRO A 49 -17.16 -9.35 -4.49
C PRO A 49 -16.17 -10.15 -3.63
N HIS A 50 -14.91 -9.73 -3.68
CA HIS A 50 -13.84 -10.31 -2.85
C HIS A 50 -13.43 -9.32 -1.78
N ALA A 51 -12.98 -9.85 -0.63
CA ALA A 51 -12.27 -9.04 0.35
C ALA A 51 -10.99 -8.47 -0.29
N PRO A 52 -10.70 -7.18 -0.08
CA PRO A 52 -9.52 -6.55 -0.65
C PRO A 52 -8.23 -7.17 -0.11
N ARG A 53 -7.17 -7.15 -0.92
CA ARG A 53 -5.82 -7.51 -0.46
C ARG A 53 -5.29 -6.44 0.47
N VAL A 54 -4.93 -6.82 1.70
CA VAL A 54 -4.33 -5.90 2.67
C VAL A 54 -2.81 -6.05 2.62
N ILE A 55 -2.13 -5.01 2.17
CA ILE A 55 -0.67 -4.95 2.01
C ILE A 55 -0.15 -3.89 2.97
N VAL A 56 0.72 -4.27 3.89
CA VAL A 56 1.24 -3.38 4.91
C VAL A 56 2.71 -3.07 4.67
N SER A 57 3.06 -1.81 4.49
CA SER A 57 4.44 -1.39 4.41
C SER A 57 5.08 -1.44 5.80
N ARG A 58 6.14 -2.22 5.97
CA ARG A 58 6.81 -2.39 7.25
C ARG A 58 8.33 -2.43 7.10
N MET A 59 8.98 -1.57 7.86
CA MET A 59 10.43 -1.59 8.07
C MET A 59 10.74 -0.75 9.32
N ALA A 60 11.50 -1.31 10.25
CA ALA A 60 11.86 -0.66 11.50
C ALA A 60 12.87 0.51 11.35
N LYS A 61 13.27 0.83 10.13
CA LYS A 61 14.19 1.93 9.83
C LYS A 61 13.45 3.09 9.18
N GLY A 62 13.66 4.30 9.68
CA GLY A 62 13.15 5.53 9.07
C GLY A 62 13.90 5.90 7.78
N GLY A 63 13.27 6.67 6.91
CA GLY A 63 13.88 7.22 5.69
C GLY A 63 14.18 6.20 4.58
N VAL A 64 13.63 4.99 4.64
CA VAL A 64 13.84 3.97 3.60
C VAL A 64 12.89 4.11 2.40
N GLY A 65 11.88 4.99 2.51
CA GLY A 65 10.92 5.28 1.45
C GLY A 65 9.60 4.51 1.53
N LYS A 66 9.18 4.00 2.70
CA LYS A 66 7.90 3.30 2.88
C LYS A 66 6.72 4.10 2.33
N THR A 67 6.49 5.28 2.92
CA THR A 67 5.42 6.20 2.54
C THR A 67 5.44 6.55 1.06
N THR A 68 6.63 6.87 0.53
CA THR A 68 6.84 7.16 -0.89
C THR A 68 6.41 6.00 -1.78
N ILE A 69 6.78 4.77 -1.41
CA ILE A 69 6.42 3.57 -2.18
C ILE A 69 4.91 3.33 -2.11
N ILE A 70 4.29 3.44 -0.93
CA ILE A 70 2.83 3.25 -0.76
C ILE A 70 2.05 4.29 -1.57
N ALA A 71 2.42 5.56 -1.52
CA ALA A 71 1.76 6.61 -2.30
C ALA A 71 1.85 6.35 -3.81
N ASN A 72 3.04 6.00 -4.29
CA ASN A 72 3.25 5.70 -5.71
C ASN A 72 2.55 4.42 -6.16
N LEU A 73 2.55 3.39 -5.34
CA LEU A 73 1.87 2.13 -5.63
C LEU A 73 0.35 2.33 -5.70
N GLY A 74 -0.22 3.06 -4.71
CA GLY A 74 -1.65 3.39 -4.69
C GLY A 74 -2.10 4.15 -5.93
N SER A 75 -1.36 5.21 -6.29
CA SER A 75 -1.62 5.99 -7.51
C SER A 75 -1.50 5.14 -8.77
N SER A 76 -0.45 4.34 -8.89
CA SER A 76 -0.21 3.49 -10.06
C SER A 76 -1.31 2.45 -10.25
N LEU A 77 -1.71 1.76 -9.18
CA LEU A 77 -2.81 0.78 -9.22
C LEU A 77 -4.13 1.46 -9.60
N ALA A 78 -4.40 2.64 -9.05
CA ALA A 78 -5.60 3.41 -9.40
C ALA A 78 -5.60 3.83 -10.88
N MET A 79 -4.46 4.27 -11.42
CA MET A 79 -4.31 4.58 -12.85
C MET A 79 -4.41 3.33 -13.75
N MET A 80 -4.10 2.15 -13.21
CA MET A 80 -4.35 0.85 -13.85
C MET A 80 -5.83 0.44 -13.81
N GLY A 81 -6.72 1.27 -13.26
CA GLY A 81 -8.17 1.02 -13.15
C GLY A 81 -8.58 0.21 -11.93
N HIS A 82 -7.68 -0.06 -10.98
CA HIS A 82 -8.05 -0.67 -9.70
C HIS A 82 -8.74 0.34 -8.78
N LYS A 83 -9.48 -0.18 -7.79
CA LYS A 83 -10.01 0.60 -6.68
C LYS A 83 -9.17 0.32 -5.44
N VAL A 84 -8.54 1.35 -4.91
CA VAL A 84 -7.53 1.24 -3.85
C VAL A 84 -7.91 2.15 -2.68
N LEU A 85 -7.85 1.59 -1.47
CA LEU A 85 -7.91 2.35 -0.23
C LEU A 85 -6.49 2.41 0.36
N MET A 86 -6.01 3.60 0.67
CA MET A 86 -4.80 3.79 1.45
C MET A 86 -5.16 4.09 2.90
N VAL A 87 -4.31 3.65 3.83
CA VAL A 87 -4.42 3.94 5.27
C VAL A 87 -3.09 4.52 5.73
N ASP A 88 -3.12 5.73 6.23
CA ASP A 88 -1.96 6.33 6.88
C ASP A 88 -1.94 5.93 8.37
N GLY A 89 -0.95 5.14 8.75
CA GLY A 89 -0.73 4.64 10.11
C GLY A 89 0.48 5.28 10.79
N ASP A 90 1.01 6.40 10.26
CA ASP A 90 2.10 7.14 10.86
C ASP A 90 1.59 8.49 11.43
N PRO A 91 1.82 8.79 12.73
CA PRO A 91 1.47 10.10 13.29
C PRO A 91 2.12 11.29 12.60
N GLN A 92 3.19 11.09 11.84
CA GLN A 92 3.79 12.15 11.01
C GLN A 92 2.91 12.55 9.82
N ALA A 93 1.89 11.78 9.49
CA ALA A 93 0.92 12.02 8.42
C ALA A 93 1.55 12.33 7.05
N SER A 94 2.70 11.73 6.77
CA SER A 94 3.44 11.98 5.53
C SER A 94 2.68 11.48 4.29
N LEU A 95 1.99 10.34 4.38
CA LEU A 95 1.15 9.84 3.30
C LEU A 95 -0.04 10.78 3.06
N THR A 96 -0.67 11.23 4.14
CA THR A 96 -1.79 12.19 4.12
C THR A 96 -1.40 13.47 3.38
N SER A 97 -0.29 14.10 3.79
CA SER A 97 0.24 15.30 3.15
C SER A 97 0.63 15.07 1.69
N MET A 98 1.28 13.95 1.39
CA MET A 98 1.72 13.60 0.03
C MET A 98 0.54 13.43 -0.92
N MET A 99 -0.60 12.95 -0.42
CA MET A 99 -1.82 12.80 -1.21
C MET A 99 -2.64 14.10 -1.31
N GLY A 100 -2.15 15.19 -0.72
CA GLY A 100 -2.76 16.53 -0.81
C GLY A 100 -3.92 16.75 0.16
N VAL A 101 -3.96 15.98 1.24
CA VAL A 101 -4.87 16.21 2.38
C VAL A 101 -4.06 16.95 3.46
N ASP A 102 -4.62 18.03 4.00
CA ASP A 102 -3.99 18.77 5.09
C ASP A 102 -4.18 17.99 6.40
N PRO A 103 -3.09 17.51 7.05
CA PRO A 103 -3.20 16.81 8.32
C PRO A 103 -3.62 17.74 9.50
N MET A 104 -3.67 19.06 9.27
CA MET A 104 -4.15 20.03 10.26
C MET A 104 -5.66 20.32 10.12
N ASP A 105 -6.33 19.72 9.13
CA ASP A 105 -7.79 19.87 8.99
C ASP A 105 -8.52 19.38 10.24
N GLU A 106 -9.42 20.23 10.74
CA GLU A 106 -10.30 19.85 11.84
C GLU A 106 -11.23 18.70 11.41
N GLY A 107 -11.38 17.72 12.27
CA GLY A 107 -12.28 16.58 12.05
C GLY A 107 -11.69 15.43 11.23
N ILE A 108 -10.37 15.33 11.11
CA ILE A 108 -9.73 14.12 10.63
C ILE A 108 -10.09 12.96 11.57
N MET A 109 -10.69 11.92 10.99
CA MET A 109 -10.94 10.65 11.67
C MET A 109 -9.92 9.62 11.18
N HIS A 110 -8.84 9.45 11.92
CA HIS A 110 -7.77 8.51 11.57
C HIS A 110 -8.08 7.09 12.02
N VAL A 111 -7.28 6.12 11.58
CA VAL A 111 -7.46 4.68 11.88
C VAL A 111 -7.56 4.38 13.37
N GLY A 112 -6.86 5.12 14.23
CA GLY A 112 -6.93 4.95 15.70
C GLY A 112 -8.32 5.27 16.26
N HIS A 113 -9.01 6.29 15.76
CA HIS A 113 -10.39 6.59 16.17
C HIS A 113 -11.34 5.42 15.81
N LEU A 114 -11.21 4.89 14.61
CA LEU A 114 -12.01 3.74 14.16
C LEU A 114 -11.74 2.50 15.01
N MET A 115 -10.48 2.21 15.31
CA MET A 115 -10.09 1.10 16.19
C MET A 115 -10.63 1.30 17.62
N HIS A 116 -10.62 2.53 18.13
CA HIS A 116 -11.17 2.82 19.46
C HIS A 116 -12.68 2.60 19.51
N GLN A 117 -13.43 3.07 18.50
CA GLN A 117 -14.87 2.80 18.39
C GLN A 117 -15.14 1.29 18.33
N CYS A 118 -14.36 0.53 17.52
CA CYS A 118 -14.45 -0.92 17.44
C CYS A 118 -14.17 -1.58 18.81
N TYR A 119 -13.16 -1.12 19.54
CA TYR A 119 -12.84 -1.60 20.89
C TYR A 119 -14.01 -1.34 21.88
N MET A 120 -14.60 -0.16 21.83
CA MET A 120 -15.76 0.24 22.65
C MET A 120 -17.06 -0.42 22.20
N ARG A 121 -17.03 -1.30 21.19
CA ARG A 121 -18.23 -1.96 20.60
C ARG A 121 -19.28 -0.97 20.11
N GLN A 122 -18.85 0.21 19.70
CA GLN A 122 -19.69 1.20 19.04
C GLN A 122 -19.84 0.87 17.56
N PRO A 123 -20.94 1.28 16.92
CA PRO A 123 -21.08 1.15 15.46
C PRO A 123 -19.96 1.92 14.74
N VAL A 124 -19.16 1.22 13.94
CA VAL A 124 -18.04 1.81 13.19
C VAL A 124 -18.35 1.80 11.71
N ARG A 125 -18.25 2.97 11.08
CA ARG A 125 -18.40 3.11 9.64
C ARG A 125 -17.13 3.70 9.05
N ILE A 126 -16.27 2.84 8.52
CA ILE A 126 -15.01 3.24 7.88
C ILE A 126 -15.23 4.35 6.84
N LYS A 127 -16.36 4.34 6.12
CA LYS A 127 -16.68 5.35 5.10
C LYS A 127 -16.64 6.79 5.62
N ASP A 128 -16.89 6.99 6.91
CA ASP A 128 -16.96 8.34 7.50
C ASP A 128 -15.54 8.94 7.69
N SER A 129 -14.48 8.11 7.66
CA SER A 129 -13.07 8.53 7.70
C SER A 129 -12.46 8.76 6.33
N ILE A 130 -13.15 8.37 5.26
CA ILE A 130 -12.55 8.33 3.93
C ILE A 130 -12.49 9.74 3.33
N LYS A 131 -11.29 10.10 2.88
CA LYS A 131 -11.03 11.25 2.01
C LYS A 131 -10.82 10.75 0.58
N PRO A 132 -11.68 11.12 -0.38
CA PRO A 132 -11.50 10.74 -1.77
C PRO A 132 -10.32 11.50 -2.38
N ILE A 133 -9.37 10.76 -2.95
CA ILE A 133 -8.18 11.31 -3.63
C ILE A 133 -8.44 11.39 -5.14
N TYR A 134 -8.79 10.26 -5.77
CA TYR A 134 -9.22 10.25 -7.17
C TYR A 134 -10.72 10.06 -7.29
N ALA A 135 -11.27 10.54 -8.40
CA ALA A 135 -12.69 10.42 -8.69
C ALA A 135 -13.15 8.95 -8.68
N ASN A 136 -14.45 8.75 -8.43
CA ASN A 136 -15.15 7.47 -8.51
C ASN A 136 -14.58 6.36 -7.62
N GLY A 137 -13.86 6.72 -6.54
CA GLY A 137 -13.31 5.76 -5.58
C GLY A 137 -12.17 4.91 -6.17
N HIS A 138 -11.47 5.42 -7.20
CA HIS A 138 -10.26 4.73 -7.70
C HIS A 138 -9.11 4.83 -6.70
N LEU A 139 -9.03 5.93 -5.97
CA LEU A 139 -8.07 6.07 -4.88
C LEU A 139 -8.70 6.86 -3.75
N ASP A 140 -8.80 6.22 -2.60
CA ASP A 140 -9.31 6.81 -1.37
C ASP A 140 -8.26 6.70 -0.27
N LEU A 141 -8.36 7.54 0.76
CA LEU A 141 -7.43 7.59 1.88
C LEU A 141 -8.17 7.65 3.22
N ILE A 142 -7.77 6.83 4.19
CA ILE A 142 -7.97 7.09 5.61
C ILE A 142 -6.75 7.89 6.07
N PRO A 143 -6.91 9.19 6.35
CA PRO A 143 -5.79 10.07 6.67
C PRO A 143 -5.28 9.84 8.09
N ALA A 144 -4.14 10.42 8.42
CA ALA A 144 -3.61 10.56 9.77
C ALA A 144 -3.43 12.02 10.14
N ASP A 145 -3.30 12.23 11.44
CA ASP A 145 -2.84 13.47 12.05
C ASP A 145 -1.96 13.16 13.27
N ILE A 146 -1.41 14.20 13.89
CA ILE A 146 -0.51 14.06 15.03
C ILE A 146 -1.16 13.38 16.24
N THR A 147 -2.49 13.41 16.37
CA THR A 147 -3.19 12.81 17.52
C THR A 147 -3.15 11.27 17.50
N LEU A 148 -2.78 10.68 16.34
CA LEU A 148 -2.56 9.25 16.22
C LEU A 148 -1.47 8.74 17.18
N VAL A 149 -0.55 9.59 17.64
CA VAL A 149 0.47 9.25 18.67
C VAL A 149 -0.17 8.78 19.98
N ASN A 150 -1.39 9.24 20.29
CA ASN A 150 -2.08 8.91 21.54
C ASN A 150 -2.70 7.51 21.55
N VAL A 151 -2.74 6.84 20.39
CA VAL A 151 -3.42 5.54 20.23
C VAL A 151 -2.78 4.46 21.07
N ASP A 152 -1.46 4.40 21.15
CA ASP A 152 -0.75 3.40 21.95
C ASP A 152 -1.08 3.48 23.44
N SER A 153 -1.45 4.66 23.98
CA SER A 153 -1.77 4.84 25.39
C SER A 153 -2.97 4.00 25.85
N TRP A 154 -4.05 3.99 25.07
CA TRP A 154 -5.23 3.19 25.38
C TRP A 154 -5.13 1.76 24.81
N LEU A 155 -4.45 1.60 23.67
CA LEU A 155 -4.31 0.31 23.01
C LEU A 155 -3.50 -0.67 23.88
N ASN A 156 -2.54 -0.17 24.67
CA ASN A 156 -1.78 -0.99 25.62
C ASN A 156 -2.65 -1.74 26.63
N GLY A 157 -3.77 -1.16 27.03
CA GLY A 157 -4.75 -1.77 27.95
C GLY A 157 -5.83 -2.60 27.28
N ALA A 158 -5.91 -2.62 25.96
CA ALA A 158 -6.99 -3.29 25.25
C ALA A 158 -6.73 -4.80 25.13
N VAL A 159 -7.77 -5.60 25.36
CA VAL A 159 -7.75 -7.06 25.14
C VAL A 159 -7.73 -7.34 23.63
N SER A 160 -6.90 -8.29 23.22
CA SER A 160 -6.71 -8.66 21.80
C SER A 160 -6.37 -7.45 20.91
N ARG A 161 -5.62 -6.53 21.43
CA ARG A 161 -5.24 -5.25 20.80
C ARG A 161 -4.60 -5.44 19.43
N GLU A 162 -3.83 -6.50 19.25
CA GLU A 162 -3.15 -6.83 18.02
C GLU A 162 -4.13 -7.20 16.89
N LEU A 163 -5.35 -7.63 17.23
CA LEU A 163 -6.38 -8.03 16.27
C LEU A 163 -7.42 -6.95 15.99
N LEU A 164 -7.33 -5.79 16.65
CA LEU A 164 -8.36 -4.75 16.53
C LEU A 164 -8.51 -4.18 15.12
N PHE A 165 -7.40 -4.00 14.40
CA PHE A 165 -7.48 -3.52 13.03
C PHE A 165 -8.05 -4.60 12.10
N ALA A 166 -7.65 -5.85 12.25
CA ALA A 166 -8.25 -6.96 11.50
C ALA A 166 -9.76 -7.09 11.77
N ARG A 167 -10.17 -6.91 13.03
CA ARG A 167 -11.59 -6.88 13.42
C ARG A 167 -12.33 -5.71 12.78
N LEU A 168 -11.77 -4.50 12.79
CA LEU A 168 -12.32 -3.32 12.15
C LEU A 168 -12.59 -3.56 10.64
N LEU A 169 -11.62 -4.15 9.94
CA LEU A 169 -11.75 -4.48 8.52
C LEU A 169 -12.89 -5.48 8.29
N ARG A 170 -12.97 -6.53 9.10
CA ARG A 170 -14.02 -7.55 9.01
C ARG A 170 -15.41 -6.97 9.28
N GLU A 171 -15.57 -6.13 10.31
CA GLU A 171 -16.86 -5.51 10.63
C GLU A 171 -17.34 -4.55 9.53
N ASN A 172 -16.45 -4.09 8.65
CA ASN A 172 -16.75 -3.23 7.51
C ASN A 172 -16.57 -3.91 6.15
N GLU A 173 -16.48 -5.24 6.10
CA GLU A 173 -16.17 -6.01 4.89
C GLU A 173 -17.13 -5.69 3.73
N ALA A 174 -18.43 -5.62 4.00
CA ALA A 174 -19.44 -5.31 2.99
C ALA A 174 -19.19 -3.97 2.29
N PHE A 175 -18.63 -2.99 2.99
CA PHE A 175 -18.24 -1.73 2.39
C PHE A 175 -16.87 -1.84 1.69
N LEU A 176 -15.93 -2.55 2.30
CA LEU A 176 -14.55 -2.65 1.82
C LEU A 176 -14.39 -3.51 0.55
N CYS A 177 -15.31 -4.43 0.28
CA CYS A 177 -15.34 -5.22 -0.96
C CYS A 177 -15.44 -4.38 -2.25
N ARG A 178 -15.66 -3.06 -2.15
CA ARG A 178 -15.55 -2.15 -3.30
C ARG A 178 -14.12 -1.90 -3.75
N TYR A 179 -13.13 -2.16 -2.88
CA TYR A 179 -11.71 -2.01 -3.17
C TYR A 179 -11.09 -3.36 -3.52
N GLU A 180 -10.10 -3.37 -4.41
CA GLU A 180 -9.30 -4.55 -4.74
C GLU A 180 -8.05 -4.65 -3.84
N ALA A 181 -7.56 -3.50 -3.34
CA ALA A 181 -6.43 -3.45 -2.42
C ALA A 181 -6.63 -2.41 -1.31
N ILE A 182 -6.11 -2.73 -0.13
CA ILE A 182 -5.89 -1.80 0.99
C ILE A 182 -4.38 -1.72 1.21
N LEU A 183 -3.81 -0.53 1.04
CA LEU A 183 -2.39 -0.27 1.24
C LEU A 183 -2.21 0.50 2.55
N VAL A 184 -1.47 -0.08 3.48
CA VAL A 184 -1.26 0.51 4.81
C VAL A 184 0.17 1.01 4.93
N ASP A 185 0.35 2.30 5.14
CA ASP A 185 1.64 2.86 5.55
C ASP A 185 1.80 2.80 7.07
N THR A 186 3.01 2.55 7.56
CA THR A 186 3.28 2.44 8.99
C THR A 186 4.49 3.26 9.42
N ALA A 187 4.43 3.74 10.67
CA ALA A 187 5.58 4.35 11.32
C ALA A 187 6.79 3.39 11.35
N PRO A 188 8.02 3.91 11.35
CA PRO A 188 9.22 3.07 11.50
C PRO A 188 9.31 2.44 12.90
N ALA A 189 8.77 3.11 13.91
CA ALA A 189 8.80 2.64 15.29
C ALA A 189 8.00 1.33 15.46
N THR A 190 8.46 0.49 16.37
CA THR A 190 7.68 -0.67 16.82
C THR A 190 6.75 -0.20 17.92
N SER A 191 5.46 -0.08 17.63
CA SER A 191 4.39 0.30 18.54
C SER A 191 3.28 -0.73 18.53
N VAL A 192 2.36 -0.67 19.47
CA VAL A 192 1.20 -1.57 19.49
C VAL A 192 0.31 -1.32 18.30
N LEU A 193 0.12 -0.06 17.91
CA LEU A 193 -0.61 0.30 16.70
C LEU A 193 0.05 -0.31 15.45
N THR A 194 1.37 -0.14 15.30
CA THR A 194 2.10 -0.70 14.15
C THR A 194 1.95 -2.22 14.06
N ASN A 195 2.00 -2.91 15.21
CA ASN A 195 1.80 -4.36 15.26
C ASN A 195 0.35 -4.74 14.88
N ALA A 196 -0.64 -4.02 15.37
CA ALA A 196 -2.04 -4.26 15.03
C ALA A 196 -2.30 -4.06 13.53
N LEU A 197 -1.72 -3.01 12.92
CA LEU A 197 -1.80 -2.78 11.47
C LEU A 197 -1.11 -3.91 10.70
N MET A 198 0.07 -4.33 11.14
CA MET A 198 0.86 -5.39 10.51
C MET A 198 0.12 -6.74 10.49
N LEU A 199 -0.50 -7.13 11.59
CA LEU A 199 -1.20 -8.42 11.72
C LEU A 199 -2.49 -8.50 10.90
N ALA A 200 -3.06 -7.38 10.50
CA ALA A 200 -4.23 -7.38 9.60
C ALA A 200 -3.87 -7.70 8.14
N GLY A 201 -2.62 -7.41 7.74
CA GLY A 201 -2.10 -7.76 6.43
C GLY A 201 -1.24 -9.02 6.52
N ARG A 202 -1.63 -10.08 5.85
CA ARG A 202 -0.78 -11.30 5.78
C ARG A 202 0.46 -11.12 4.92
N GLU A 203 0.50 -10.05 4.13
CA GLU A 203 1.61 -9.73 3.24
C GLU A 203 2.23 -8.40 3.65
N LEU A 204 3.51 -8.45 3.95
CA LEU A 204 4.29 -7.27 4.29
C LEU A 204 5.13 -6.82 3.10
N LEU A 205 5.10 -5.53 2.84
CA LEU A 205 5.98 -4.87 1.88
C LEU A 205 7.17 -4.26 2.64
N ALA A 206 8.31 -4.96 2.61
CA ALA A 206 9.53 -4.50 3.26
C ALA A 206 10.34 -3.62 2.30
N VAL A 207 10.33 -2.31 2.51
CA VAL A 207 11.13 -1.37 1.71
C VAL A 207 12.55 -1.29 2.29
N VAL A 208 13.52 -1.73 1.52
CA VAL A 208 14.93 -1.83 1.93
C VAL A 208 15.78 -0.87 1.13
N MET A 209 16.29 0.18 1.78
CA MET A 209 17.32 1.03 1.20
C MET A 209 18.60 0.21 0.98
N LEU A 210 19.21 0.32 -0.19
CA LEU A 210 20.42 -0.45 -0.56
C LEU A 210 21.66 0.04 0.20
N ASN A 211 21.68 -0.21 1.51
CA ASN A 211 22.82 0.02 2.40
C ASN A 211 22.85 -1.05 3.52
N GLY A 212 24.02 -1.22 4.14
CA GLY A 212 24.25 -2.28 5.11
C GLY A 212 23.35 -2.23 6.35
N SER A 213 22.93 -1.04 6.80
CA SER A 213 22.05 -0.89 7.98
C SER A 213 20.61 -1.30 7.69
N SER A 214 20.10 -1.04 6.49
CA SER A 214 18.74 -1.47 6.10
C SER A 214 18.66 -2.98 5.89
N VAL A 215 19.70 -3.60 5.33
CA VAL A 215 19.78 -5.07 5.22
C VAL A 215 19.80 -5.74 6.60
N LYS A 216 20.47 -5.13 7.60
CA LYS A 216 20.41 -5.63 8.99
C LYS A 216 19.00 -5.49 9.59
N ALA A 217 18.31 -4.37 9.36
CA ALA A 217 16.96 -4.15 9.84
C ALA A 217 15.95 -5.15 9.23
N LEU A 218 16.16 -5.57 7.99
CA LEU A 218 15.33 -6.61 7.35
C LEU A 218 15.41 -7.94 8.12
N ARG A 219 16.61 -8.36 8.55
CA ARG A 219 16.77 -9.60 9.34
C ARG A 219 16.01 -9.56 10.67
N VAL A 220 15.99 -8.40 11.32
CA VAL A 220 15.19 -8.23 12.55
C VAL A 220 13.71 -8.37 12.26
N LEU A 221 13.22 -7.78 11.16
CA LEU A 221 11.83 -7.93 10.73
C LEU A 221 11.49 -9.40 10.44
N GLU A 222 12.36 -10.12 9.75
CA GLU A 222 12.17 -11.56 9.45
C GLU A 222 12.13 -12.41 10.73
N SER A 223 12.99 -12.14 11.71
CA SER A 223 12.96 -12.83 13.01
C SER A 223 11.64 -12.60 13.73
N ASN A 224 11.18 -11.35 13.77
CA ASN A 224 9.90 -10.99 14.41
C ASN A 224 8.72 -11.71 13.74
N ILE A 225 8.72 -11.81 12.41
CA ILE A 225 7.66 -12.50 11.67
C ILE A 225 7.70 -14.00 11.93
N ALA A 226 8.89 -14.59 11.99
CA ALA A 226 9.04 -16.01 12.33
C ALA A 226 8.49 -16.32 13.73
N GLU A 227 8.75 -15.44 14.70
CA GLU A 227 8.20 -15.54 16.06
C GLU A 227 6.67 -15.42 16.07
N ILE A 228 6.12 -14.45 15.33
CA ILE A 228 4.66 -14.23 15.21
C ILE A 228 3.99 -15.46 14.56
N ASN A 229 4.55 -15.95 13.45
CA ASN A 229 4.02 -17.14 12.75
C ASN A 229 4.08 -18.39 13.63
N ALA A 230 5.09 -18.52 14.49
CA ALA A 230 5.20 -19.63 15.44
C ALA A 230 4.19 -19.50 16.61
N ALA A 231 3.87 -18.26 17.03
CA ALA A 231 3.00 -18.01 18.17
C ALA A 231 1.51 -18.04 17.83
N ILE A 232 1.12 -17.72 16.60
CA ILE A 232 -0.28 -17.64 16.18
C ILE A 232 -0.60 -18.75 15.19
N PRO A 233 -1.41 -19.76 15.57
CA PRO A 233 -1.80 -20.86 14.68
C PRO A 233 -2.48 -20.35 13.40
N ASN A 234 -2.11 -20.93 12.26
CA ASN A 234 -2.65 -20.62 10.94
C ASN A 234 -2.42 -19.17 10.46
N LEU A 235 -1.54 -18.44 11.12
CA LEU A 235 -1.03 -17.18 10.61
C LEU A 235 0.23 -17.49 9.79
N ASP A 236 0.16 -17.22 8.49
CA ASP A 236 1.29 -17.35 7.57
C ASP A 236 1.56 -15.99 6.95
N MET A 237 2.36 -15.18 7.65
CA MET A 237 2.76 -13.86 7.19
C MET A 237 3.93 -13.97 6.22
N GLY A 238 3.73 -13.47 5.02
CA GLY A 238 4.76 -13.35 4.00
C GLY A 238 5.44 -11.97 3.99
N ILE A 239 6.64 -11.92 3.40
CA ILE A 239 7.35 -10.68 3.12
C ILE A 239 7.64 -10.59 1.62
N HIS A 240 7.34 -9.45 1.03
CA HIS A 240 7.88 -9.05 -0.25
C HIS A 240 8.84 -7.88 -0.06
N ILE A 241 10.04 -7.98 -0.64
CA ILE A 241 11.11 -7.03 -0.43
C ILE A 241 11.20 -6.09 -1.64
N VAL A 242 11.13 -4.79 -1.40
CA VAL A 242 11.35 -3.76 -2.41
C VAL A 242 12.72 -3.11 -2.17
N ALA A 243 13.68 -3.43 -3.04
CA ALA A 243 14.97 -2.77 -3.04
C ALA A 243 14.81 -1.33 -3.53
N ASN A 244 15.27 -0.36 -2.73
CA ASN A 244 15.14 1.08 -3.00
C ASN A 244 16.48 1.79 -2.90
N GLY A 245 16.62 2.91 -3.61
CA GLY A 245 17.81 3.76 -3.57
C GLY A 245 18.98 3.20 -4.38
N TRP A 246 18.68 2.50 -5.48
CA TRP A 246 19.70 1.97 -6.38
C TRP A 246 20.48 3.09 -7.06
N HIS A 247 21.81 2.97 -6.99
CA HIS A 247 22.75 3.82 -7.72
C HIS A 247 23.96 3.00 -8.17
N GLY A 248 24.09 2.80 -9.48
CA GLY A 248 25.14 1.94 -10.06
C GLY A 248 26.59 2.37 -9.76
N GLY A 249 26.81 3.65 -9.46
CA GLY A 249 28.13 4.18 -9.08
C GLY A 249 28.58 3.82 -7.66
N TYR A 250 27.67 3.41 -6.77
CA TYR A 250 28.01 3.14 -5.38
C TYR A 250 28.25 1.64 -5.13
N ALA A 251 29.48 1.30 -4.67
CA ALA A 251 29.84 -0.08 -4.37
C ALA A 251 28.95 -0.71 -3.30
N ASP A 252 28.59 0.05 -2.27
CA ASP A 252 27.73 -0.40 -1.19
C ASP A 252 26.34 -0.80 -1.68
N CYS A 253 25.78 -0.03 -2.65
CA CYS A 253 24.49 -0.37 -3.27
C CYS A 253 24.55 -1.69 -4.02
N ARG A 254 25.62 -1.91 -4.81
CA ARG A 254 25.82 -3.17 -5.53
C ARG A 254 25.93 -4.34 -4.59
N GLN A 255 26.78 -4.22 -3.56
CA GLN A 255 26.96 -5.29 -2.55
C GLN A 255 25.67 -5.60 -1.78
N ALA A 256 24.91 -4.56 -1.43
CA ALA A 256 23.62 -4.74 -0.74
C ALA A 256 22.61 -5.46 -1.64
N LEU A 257 22.51 -5.07 -2.92
CA LEU A 257 21.61 -5.70 -3.87
C LEU A 257 22.03 -7.17 -4.13
N ASP A 258 23.30 -7.44 -4.39
CA ASP A 258 23.81 -8.80 -4.59
C ASP A 258 23.51 -9.72 -3.40
N ARG A 259 23.62 -9.17 -2.19
CA ARG A 259 23.27 -9.90 -0.97
C ARG A 259 21.78 -10.21 -0.92
N LEU A 260 20.91 -9.22 -1.20
CA LEU A 260 19.46 -9.42 -1.23
C LEU A 260 19.05 -10.45 -2.28
N VAL A 261 19.61 -10.37 -3.50
CA VAL A 261 19.36 -11.35 -4.57
C VAL A 261 19.74 -12.77 -4.13
N LYS A 262 20.92 -12.94 -3.52
CA LYS A 262 21.39 -14.25 -3.08
C LYS A 262 20.56 -14.86 -1.94
N THR A 263 20.03 -14.03 -1.05
CA THR A 263 19.32 -14.50 0.15
C THR A 263 17.81 -14.47 0.05
N HIS A 264 17.25 -13.66 -0.85
CA HIS A 264 15.81 -13.37 -0.91
C HIS A 264 15.27 -13.23 -2.35
N GLY A 265 15.95 -13.80 -3.34
CA GLY A 265 15.61 -13.58 -4.75
C GLY A 265 14.17 -13.89 -5.12
N ASP A 266 13.57 -14.90 -4.50
CA ASP A 266 12.18 -15.31 -4.67
C ASP A 266 11.15 -14.33 -4.10
N ARG A 267 11.59 -13.45 -3.16
CA ARG A 267 10.76 -12.46 -2.46
C ARG A 267 11.13 -11.01 -2.81
N LEU A 268 12.11 -10.83 -3.65
CA LEU A 268 12.61 -9.52 -4.08
C LEU A 268 11.90 -9.09 -5.37
N ASN A 269 11.62 -7.78 -5.52
CA ASN A 269 11.17 -7.24 -6.80
C ASN A 269 12.30 -7.32 -7.85
N GLU A 270 11.91 -7.54 -9.11
CA GLU A 270 12.86 -7.77 -10.22
C GLU A 270 13.83 -6.60 -10.41
N ASN A 271 13.35 -5.37 -10.24
CA ASN A 271 14.13 -4.16 -10.47
C ASN A 271 14.20 -3.30 -9.22
N ALA A 272 15.40 -3.01 -8.73
CA ALA A 272 15.59 -2.05 -7.67
C ALA A 272 15.15 -0.65 -8.10
N LEU A 273 14.46 0.06 -7.22
CA LEU A 273 14.02 1.43 -7.49
C LEU A 273 15.23 2.38 -7.43
N PRO A 274 15.34 3.32 -8.38
CA PRO A 274 16.50 4.20 -8.46
C PRO A 274 16.58 5.19 -7.29
N LEU A 275 17.78 5.58 -6.92
CA LEU A 275 18.01 6.74 -6.08
C LEU A 275 17.74 8.00 -6.93
N SER A 276 16.54 8.56 -6.81
CA SER A 276 16.08 9.66 -7.65
C SER A 276 15.68 10.87 -6.85
N THR A 277 15.96 12.05 -7.40
CA THR A 277 15.44 13.33 -6.88
C THR A 277 13.92 13.45 -7.05
N SER A 278 13.33 12.73 -8.02
CA SER A 278 11.88 12.68 -8.21
C SER A 278 11.16 12.12 -7.00
N PHE A 279 11.75 11.15 -6.28
CA PHE A 279 11.20 10.65 -5.03
C PHE A 279 11.37 11.63 -3.87
N ARG A 280 12.48 12.38 -3.82
CA ARG A 280 12.74 13.35 -2.74
C ARG A 280 11.82 14.57 -2.79
N ARG A 281 11.37 14.98 -3.97
CA ARG A 281 10.48 16.13 -4.13
C ARG A 281 9.05 15.89 -3.63
N GLN A 282 8.72 14.66 -3.27
CA GLN A 282 7.39 14.33 -2.79
C GLN A 282 7.11 14.86 -1.37
N ASP A 283 8.16 15.15 -0.60
CA ASP A 283 8.05 15.51 0.83
C ASP A 283 7.93 17.02 1.08
N SER A 284 8.01 17.89 0.07
CA SER A 284 8.06 19.33 0.31
C SER A 284 6.72 20.03 0.06
N LEU A 285 5.87 20.05 1.07
CA LEU A 285 4.71 20.95 1.12
C LEU A 285 5.13 22.44 1.27
N LEU A 286 6.37 22.70 1.74
CA LEU A 286 6.83 24.03 2.12
C LEU A 286 7.36 24.87 0.94
N ASP A 287 7.74 24.27 -0.17
CA ASP A 287 8.46 24.95 -1.25
C ASP A 287 7.59 25.29 -2.48
N GLY A 288 6.26 25.18 -2.38
CA GLY A 288 5.35 25.43 -3.51
C GLY A 288 5.55 24.44 -4.69
N ILE A 289 6.35 23.40 -4.47
CA ILE A 289 6.58 22.31 -5.44
C ILE A 289 5.42 21.32 -5.29
N PRO A 290 4.76 20.91 -6.38
CA PRO A 290 3.69 19.93 -6.29
C PRO A 290 4.16 18.66 -5.59
N SER A 291 3.59 18.36 -4.42
CA SER A 291 3.71 17.04 -3.80
C SER A 291 2.85 16.04 -4.57
N GLY A 292 3.13 14.76 -4.43
CA GLY A 292 2.31 13.71 -5.03
C GLY A 292 3.12 12.66 -5.78
N PRO A 293 2.45 11.61 -6.24
CA PRO A 293 3.07 10.48 -6.91
C PRO A 293 3.83 10.86 -8.18
N VAL A 294 4.93 10.15 -8.46
CA VAL A 294 5.83 10.42 -9.60
C VAL A 294 5.10 10.33 -10.93
N LEU A 295 4.19 9.36 -11.10
CA LEU A 295 3.41 9.21 -12.34
C LEU A 295 2.48 10.39 -12.62
N GLU A 296 2.02 11.12 -11.59
CA GLU A 296 1.26 12.35 -11.77
C GLU A 296 2.15 13.52 -12.21
N ARG A 297 3.33 13.65 -11.60
CA ARG A 297 4.21 14.80 -11.77
C ARG A 297 5.19 14.68 -12.94
N GLU A 298 5.79 13.51 -13.09
CA GLU A 298 6.88 13.25 -14.03
C GLU A 298 6.67 11.91 -14.77
N PRO A 299 5.53 11.73 -15.51
CA PRO A 299 5.17 10.43 -16.09
C PRO A 299 6.17 9.88 -17.12
N GLY A 300 7.07 10.72 -17.65
CA GLY A 300 8.13 10.32 -18.59
C GLY A 300 9.47 10.01 -17.95
N SER A 301 9.59 10.03 -16.61
CA SER A 301 10.87 9.81 -15.92
C SER A 301 11.17 8.32 -15.73
N ASP A 302 12.46 7.98 -15.55
CA ASP A 302 12.89 6.62 -15.20
C ASP A 302 12.30 6.16 -13.86
N SER A 303 12.06 7.10 -12.96
CA SER A 303 11.39 6.83 -11.68
C SER A 303 9.94 6.40 -11.89
N ALA A 304 9.21 7.04 -12.81
CA ALA A 304 7.85 6.65 -13.17
C ALA A 304 7.82 5.27 -13.82
N ALA A 305 8.76 4.97 -14.71
CA ALA A 305 8.91 3.66 -15.32
C ALA A 305 9.17 2.56 -14.28
N SER A 306 10.04 2.82 -13.31
CA SER A 306 10.39 1.89 -12.23
C SER A 306 9.19 1.63 -11.30
N VAL A 307 8.44 2.68 -10.94
CA VAL A 307 7.21 2.56 -10.13
C VAL A 307 6.13 1.79 -10.87
N ALA A 308 5.94 2.05 -12.16
CA ALA A 308 4.96 1.33 -12.98
C ALA A 308 5.29 -0.17 -13.07
N ALA A 309 6.58 -0.51 -13.23
CA ALA A 309 7.03 -1.89 -13.22
C ALA A 309 6.78 -2.55 -11.86
N LEU A 310 7.08 -1.87 -10.76
CA LEU A 310 6.77 -2.35 -9.41
C LEU A 310 5.27 -2.57 -9.22
N ALA A 311 4.42 -1.63 -9.65
CA ALA A 311 2.97 -1.75 -9.50
C ALA A 311 2.41 -2.97 -10.27
N ARG A 312 2.90 -3.22 -11.48
CA ARG A 312 2.53 -4.42 -12.25
C ARG A 312 2.95 -5.70 -11.53
N SER A 313 4.22 -5.79 -11.12
CA SER A 313 4.76 -6.95 -10.42
C SER A 313 3.98 -7.25 -9.13
N LEU A 314 3.63 -6.22 -8.35
CA LEU A 314 2.85 -6.39 -7.12
C LEU A 314 1.39 -6.71 -7.39
N ALA A 315 0.77 -6.13 -8.43
CA ALA A 315 -0.59 -6.50 -8.84
C ALA A 315 -0.68 -7.99 -9.19
N ASP A 316 0.29 -8.50 -9.92
CA ASP A 316 0.36 -9.93 -10.28
C ASP A 316 0.64 -10.79 -9.05
N ARG A 317 1.65 -10.42 -8.24
CA ARG A 317 2.04 -11.19 -7.06
C ARG A 317 0.91 -11.29 -6.03
N TYR A 318 0.27 -10.19 -5.72
CA TYR A 318 -0.82 -10.15 -4.74
C TYR A 318 -2.18 -10.48 -5.35
N ARG A 319 -2.20 -10.81 -6.65
CA ARG A 319 -3.43 -11.11 -7.39
C ARG A 319 -4.47 -10.00 -7.23
N ILE A 320 -4.01 -8.75 -7.32
CA ILE A 320 -4.87 -7.57 -7.39
C ILE A 320 -5.39 -7.51 -8.83
N LEU A 321 -6.27 -8.44 -9.17
CA LEU A 321 -6.75 -8.62 -10.53
C LEU A 321 -8.23 -8.25 -10.61
N LEU A 322 -8.61 -7.62 -11.72
CA LEU A 322 -10.01 -7.41 -12.06
C LEU A 322 -10.67 -8.69 -12.58
N ASP A 323 -9.89 -9.69 -12.98
CA ASP A 323 -10.40 -10.92 -13.54
C ASP A 323 -10.81 -11.94 -12.47
N GLY A 324 -12.01 -12.48 -12.60
CA GLY A 324 -12.59 -13.45 -11.68
C GLY A 324 -11.94 -14.84 -11.67
N ARG A 325 -10.77 -15.03 -12.28
CA ARG A 325 -10.10 -16.33 -12.38
C ARG A 325 -9.54 -16.86 -11.05
N PHE A 326 -9.60 -16.08 -9.98
CA PHE A 326 -9.06 -16.44 -8.67
C PHE A 326 -10.08 -16.44 -7.52
N ALA A 327 -11.34 -16.76 -7.83
CA ALA A 327 -12.33 -17.14 -6.83
C ALA A 327 -11.88 -18.48 -6.20
N GLY A 328 -11.09 -18.48 -5.14
CA GLY A 328 -10.67 -19.77 -4.58
C GLY A 328 -9.89 -19.75 -3.28
N VAL A 329 -9.45 -18.60 -2.78
CA VAL A 329 -8.81 -18.56 -1.47
C VAL A 329 -9.49 -17.49 -0.63
N SER A 330 -10.59 -17.87 0.02
CA SER A 330 -11.21 -17.08 1.08
C SER A 330 -10.21 -16.92 2.23
N PRO A 331 -9.97 -15.70 2.73
CA PRO A 331 -9.25 -15.47 3.98
C PRO A 331 -9.93 -16.14 5.19
N ASP A 332 -11.19 -16.54 5.05
CA ASP A 332 -12.04 -17.06 6.11
C ASP A 332 -11.62 -18.43 6.69
N ALA A 333 -10.87 -19.23 5.96
CA ALA A 333 -10.48 -20.54 6.47
C ALA A 333 -9.47 -20.47 7.64
N ALA A 334 -8.70 -19.38 7.73
CA ALA A 334 -7.67 -19.23 8.74
C ALA A 334 -8.11 -18.46 10.00
N LEU A 335 -9.16 -17.60 9.87
CA LEU A 335 -9.72 -16.88 11.02
C LEU A 335 -10.81 -17.69 11.76
N LYS A 336 -11.45 -18.65 11.10
CA LYS A 336 -12.42 -19.55 11.76
C LYS A 336 -11.77 -20.54 12.72
N GLY A 337 -10.47 -20.88 12.53
CA GLY A 337 -9.71 -21.72 13.45
C GLY A 337 -9.35 -21.05 14.78
N ALA A 338 -9.19 -19.73 14.80
CA ALA A 338 -8.80 -18.97 16.00
C ALA A 338 -9.99 -18.52 16.88
N ALA A 339 -11.22 -18.68 16.41
CA ALA A 339 -12.43 -18.32 17.17
C ALA A 339 -13.08 -19.51 17.92
N ASN A 340 -12.58 -20.73 17.72
CA ASN A 340 -13.10 -21.97 18.31
C ASN A 340 -12.05 -22.73 19.16
N GLY A 341 -10.99 -22.04 19.60
CA GLY A 341 -10.01 -22.59 20.53
C GLY A 341 -9.95 -21.80 21.82
#